data_adfc8cff262f3548fc146211d4c7d79b
#
_entry.id   adfc8cff262f3548fc146211d4c7d79b
#
_cell.length_a   1.000
_cell.length_b   1.000
_cell.length_c   1.000
_cell.angle_alpha   90.00
_cell.angle_beta   90.00
_cell.angle_gamma   90.00
#
_symmetry.space_group_name_H-M   'P 1'
#
loop_
_entity.id
_entity.type
_entity.pdbx_description
1 polymer ?
#
loop_
_entity_poly.entity_id
_entity_poly.type
_entity_poly.pdbx_seq_one_letter_code
_entity_poly.pdbx_strand_id
1 'polypeptide(L)'
;MAETYKHSYKSGEILMTSLSVYNTGYQRCEAGYQWGPGVRDHYCIHHILSGTGYYTVGEKTWKLEAGDTFILYPGVEVKYYADQQEPWEYAWAGFMGTDAASIIRNTGFLKERPFLKRGNVPDDQIRNGLEQIYNAKGNGYEEAVAMTGALYSLLSVFMHYHEGEDQERDAKLLYVEKAENYIETNYSYPVTVEDIADYVGISRSHLFRSFQTYMNCSPKEYLTEYRIQQACRLLKETGLSVSA
;
A
#
# COMPACT_ATOMS: atom_id res chain seq x y z
N MET A 1 5.07 -7.64 33.63
CA MET A 1 4.66 -6.98 32.37
C MET A 1 5.79 -7.20 31.36
N ALA A 2 5.48 -7.60 30.13
CA ALA A 2 6.51 -7.75 29.11
C ALA A 2 7.06 -6.37 28.76
N GLU A 3 8.38 -6.28 28.55
CA GLU A 3 9.04 -5.01 28.21
C GLU A 3 8.57 -4.50 26.85
N THR A 4 8.22 -3.21 26.78
CA THR A 4 7.82 -2.55 25.53
C THR A 4 9.05 -2.19 24.72
N TYR A 5 8.98 -2.29 23.39
CA TYR A 5 10.08 -1.92 22.50
C TYR A 5 9.58 -1.45 21.14
N LYS A 6 10.41 -0.69 20.46
CA LYS A 6 10.22 -0.32 19.06
C LYS A 6 11.55 -0.38 18.33
N HIS A 7 11.63 -1.26 17.36
CA HIS A 7 12.75 -1.34 16.40
C HIS A 7 12.23 -0.89 15.05
N SER A 8 12.73 0.22 14.53
CA SER A 8 12.30 0.77 13.25
C SER A 8 13.49 1.16 12.40
N TYR A 9 13.36 0.94 11.11
CA TYR A 9 14.27 1.40 10.09
C TYR A 9 13.50 2.22 9.07
N LYS A 10 14.05 3.34 8.62
CA LYS A 10 13.54 4.14 7.50
C LYS A 10 14.61 4.15 6.43
N SER A 11 14.24 3.78 5.21
CA SER A 11 15.14 3.81 4.06
C SER A 11 15.69 5.21 3.83
N GLY A 12 16.95 5.27 3.38
CA GLY A 12 17.61 6.51 3.00
C GLY A 12 17.08 7.07 1.67
N GLU A 13 17.96 7.74 0.92
CA GLU A 13 17.58 8.40 -0.34
C GLU A 13 17.44 7.44 -1.53
N ILE A 14 17.89 6.18 -1.40
CA ILE A 14 17.83 5.20 -2.49
C ILE A 14 16.42 4.58 -2.54
N LEU A 15 15.57 5.11 -3.40
CA LEU A 15 14.24 4.57 -3.66
C LEU A 15 14.16 4.06 -5.10
N MET A 16 13.73 2.81 -5.26
CA MET A 16 13.46 2.23 -6.57
C MET A 16 12.11 2.72 -7.10
N THR A 17 12.02 2.97 -8.41
CA THR A 17 10.83 3.58 -9.01
C THR A 17 9.60 2.68 -8.96
N SER A 18 9.75 1.40 -9.34
CA SER A 18 8.63 0.46 -9.46
C SER A 18 8.06 0.07 -8.10
N LEU A 19 8.93 -0.29 -7.17
CA LEU A 19 8.57 -0.62 -5.79
C LEU A 19 9.79 -0.40 -4.89
N SER A 20 9.56 0.17 -3.71
CA SER A 20 10.62 0.39 -2.73
C SER A 20 10.08 0.31 -1.32
N VAL A 21 10.86 -0.28 -0.41
CA VAL A 21 10.57 -0.24 1.02
C VAL A 21 10.90 1.16 1.55
N TYR A 22 9.92 1.82 2.14
CA TYR A 22 10.08 3.13 2.77
C TYR A 22 10.52 3.02 4.24
N ASN A 23 9.88 2.12 4.99
CA ASN A 23 10.24 1.82 6.37
C ASN A 23 9.81 0.40 6.75
N THR A 24 10.44 -0.15 7.80
CA THR A 24 10.09 -1.46 8.34
C THR A 24 10.43 -1.53 9.83
N GLY A 25 9.82 -2.45 10.56
CA GLY A 25 10.15 -2.63 11.97
C GLY A 25 9.21 -3.55 12.73
N TYR A 26 9.43 -3.56 14.05
CA TYR A 26 8.66 -4.29 15.05
C TYR A 26 8.38 -3.38 16.23
N GLN A 27 7.19 -3.49 16.79
CA GLN A 27 6.83 -2.76 18.01
C GLN A 27 5.93 -3.61 18.90
N ARG A 28 6.34 -3.76 20.17
CA ARG A 28 5.47 -4.20 21.26
C ARG A 28 4.96 -2.94 21.96
N CYS A 29 3.68 -2.71 21.83
CA CYS A 29 3.04 -1.50 22.33
C CYS A 29 2.76 -1.59 23.83
N GLU A 30 2.77 -0.45 24.50
CA GLU A 30 2.16 -0.29 25.82
C GLU A 30 0.62 -0.24 25.71
N ALA A 31 -0.05 -0.44 26.85
CA ALA A 31 -1.50 -0.35 26.92
C ALA A 31 -2.02 0.99 26.41
N GLY A 32 -2.94 0.95 25.45
CA GLY A 32 -3.53 2.15 24.87
C GLY A 32 -2.60 2.97 23.96
N TYR A 33 -1.39 2.49 23.64
CA TYR A 33 -0.54 3.16 22.64
C TYR A 33 -1.33 3.45 21.36
N GLN A 34 -1.31 4.70 20.90
CA GLN A 34 -2.06 5.14 19.73
C GLN A 34 -1.16 5.79 18.70
N TRP A 35 -1.43 5.49 17.43
CA TRP A 35 -0.96 6.25 16.29
C TRP A 35 -2.16 6.87 15.55
N GLY A 36 -2.02 8.13 15.20
CA GLY A 36 -3.05 8.89 14.52
C GLY A 36 -4.10 9.54 15.48
N PRO A 37 -5.15 10.18 14.93
CA PRO A 37 -5.47 10.26 13.49
C PRO A 37 -4.33 10.88 12.68
N GLY A 38 -4.09 10.34 11.50
CA GLY A 38 -3.02 10.80 10.63
C GLY A 38 -3.09 10.17 9.23
N VAL A 39 -2.37 10.78 8.30
CA VAL A 39 -2.28 10.36 6.90
C VAL A 39 -0.85 9.94 6.58
N ARG A 40 -0.69 8.90 5.77
CA ARG A 40 0.61 8.52 5.20
C ARG A 40 0.60 8.75 3.70
N ASP A 41 1.78 8.98 3.14
CA ASP A 41 2.04 9.14 1.70
C ASP A 41 2.43 7.82 1.01
N HIS A 42 2.44 6.72 1.74
CA HIS A 42 2.85 5.40 1.29
C HIS A 42 1.94 4.31 1.86
N TYR A 43 1.94 3.13 1.22
CA TYR A 43 1.31 1.94 1.77
C TYR A 43 2.08 1.45 3.01
N CYS A 44 1.37 0.89 3.99
CA CYS A 44 2.02 0.27 5.13
C CYS A 44 1.23 -0.95 5.60
N ILE A 45 1.78 -2.14 5.41
CA ILE A 45 1.21 -3.39 5.93
C ILE A 45 1.70 -3.58 7.36
N HIS A 46 0.77 -3.91 8.26
CA HIS A 46 1.04 -4.29 9.64
C HIS A 46 0.50 -5.70 9.89
N HIS A 47 1.31 -6.57 10.44
CA HIS A 47 0.92 -7.92 10.84
C HIS A 47 1.02 -8.06 12.36
N ILE A 48 -0.07 -8.50 13.00
CA ILE A 48 -0.16 -8.59 14.45
C ILE A 48 0.47 -9.90 14.92
N LEU A 49 1.55 -9.79 15.68
CA LEU A 49 2.32 -10.93 16.18
C LEU A 49 1.72 -11.53 17.44
N SER A 50 1.16 -10.67 18.32
CA SER A 50 0.49 -11.07 19.57
C SER A 50 -0.43 -9.95 20.04
N GLY A 51 -1.35 -10.25 20.95
CA GLY A 51 -2.26 -9.28 21.56
C GLY A 51 -3.36 -8.80 20.64
N THR A 52 -3.93 -7.67 21.00
CA THR A 52 -5.15 -7.11 20.40
C THR A 52 -5.00 -5.59 20.22
N GLY A 53 -5.69 -5.04 19.23
CA GLY A 53 -5.82 -3.61 19.04
C GLY A 53 -6.97 -3.26 18.11
N TYR A 54 -7.06 -1.97 17.78
CA TYR A 54 -8.18 -1.41 17.03
C TYR A 54 -7.65 -0.58 15.88
N TYR A 55 -8.25 -0.74 14.71
CA TYR A 55 -7.94 0.00 13.51
C TYR A 55 -9.18 0.75 13.01
N THR A 56 -9.05 2.05 12.79
CA THR A 56 -10.13 2.96 12.43
C THR A 56 -9.84 3.64 11.09
N VAL A 57 -10.82 3.62 10.19
CA VAL A 57 -10.83 4.38 8.94
C VAL A 57 -12.18 5.07 8.81
N GLY A 58 -12.22 6.39 8.76
CA GLY A 58 -13.44 7.18 8.82
C GLY A 58 -14.23 6.86 10.09
N GLU A 59 -15.50 6.46 9.94
CA GLU A 59 -16.38 6.12 11.07
C GLU A 59 -16.30 4.64 11.50
N LYS A 60 -15.59 3.79 10.74
CA LYS A 60 -15.50 2.35 11.00
C LYS A 60 -14.29 2.02 11.86
N THR A 61 -14.52 1.25 12.91
CA THR A 61 -13.45 0.71 13.76
C THR A 61 -13.56 -0.81 13.82
N TRP A 62 -12.44 -1.50 13.61
CA TRP A 62 -12.35 -2.95 13.70
C TRP A 62 -11.41 -3.36 14.81
N LYS A 63 -11.82 -4.38 15.57
CA LYS A 63 -10.95 -5.09 16.49
C LYS A 63 -10.13 -6.11 15.71
N LEU A 64 -8.81 -6.05 15.89
CA LEU A 64 -7.85 -6.94 15.24
C LEU A 64 -7.02 -7.66 16.30
N GLU A 65 -6.64 -8.90 16.01
CA GLU A 65 -6.00 -9.83 16.94
C GLU A 65 -4.76 -10.47 16.30
N ALA A 66 -3.98 -11.20 17.10
CA ALA A 66 -2.83 -11.96 16.62
C ALA A 66 -3.14 -12.80 15.38
N GLY A 67 -2.32 -12.67 14.35
CA GLY A 67 -2.48 -13.31 13.04
C GLY A 67 -3.28 -12.48 12.03
N ASP A 68 -3.96 -11.41 12.44
CA ASP A 68 -4.60 -10.48 11.51
C ASP A 68 -3.53 -9.56 10.87
N THR A 69 -3.79 -9.14 9.65
CA THR A 69 -2.93 -8.21 8.90
C THR A 69 -3.75 -7.04 8.41
N PHE A 70 -3.32 -5.80 8.63
CA PHE A 70 -4.01 -4.61 8.13
C PHE A 70 -3.07 -3.74 7.29
N ILE A 71 -3.66 -2.96 6.40
CA ILE A 71 -2.94 -2.07 5.49
C ILE A 71 -3.42 -0.63 5.63
N LEU A 72 -2.48 0.31 5.64
CA LEU A 72 -2.74 1.73 5.47
C LEU A 72 -2.57 2.10 4.00
N TYR A 73 -3.57 2.80 3.46
CA TYR A 73 -3.52 3.32 2.09
C TYR A 73 -2.97 4.76 2.06
N PRO A 74 -2.19 5.13 1.04
CA PRO A 74 -1.75 6.51 0.85
C PRO A 74 -2.92 7.48 0.80
N GLY A 75 -2.78 8.65 1.43
CA GLY A 75 -3.79 9.71 1.40
C GLY A 75 -5.04 9.46 2.27
N VAL A 76 -5.15 8.32 2.93
CA VAL A 76 -6.30 7.97 3.79
C VAL A 76 -5.98 8.29 5.24
N GLU A 77 -6.86 9.06 5.89
CA GLU A 77 -6.75 9.30 7.33
C GLU A 77 -7.15 8.06 8.12
N VAL A 78 -6.26 7.62 9.00
CA VAL A 78 -6.46 6.43 9.82
C VAL A 78 -5.99 6.67 11.26
N LYS A 79 -6.53 5.87 12.16
CA LYS A 79 -6.07 5.77 13.54
C LYS A 79 -5.99 4.29 13.94
N TYR A 80 -4.96 3.92 14.68
CA TYR A 80 -4.91 2.59 15.28
C TYR A 80 -4.33 2.66 16.69
N TYR A 81 -4.80 1.78 17.58
CA TYR A 81 -4.39 1.78 18.98
C TYR A 81 -4.43 0.38 19.61
N ALA A 82 -3.51 0.17 20.54
CA ALA A 82 -3.40 -1.08 21.30
C ALA A 82 -4.53 -1.20 22.34
N ASP A 83 -4.95 -2.41 22.62
CA ASP A 83 -5.90 -2.72 23.71
C ASP A 83 -5.29 -2.38 25.07
N GLN A 84 -6.14 -2.10 26.05
CA GLN A 84 -5.72 -1.73 27.40
C GLN A 84 -5.24 -2.92 28.23
N GLN A 85 -5.76 -4.11 27.97
CA GLN A 85 -5.47 -5.31 28.76
C GLN A 85 -4.49 -6.23 28.05
N GLU A 86 -4.65 -6.36 26.72
CA GLU A 86 -3.84 -7.22 25.86
C GLU A 86 -3.23 -6.41 24.71
N PRO A 87 -2.34 -5.44 25.01
CA PRO A 87 -1.76 -4.59 23.96
C PRO A 87 -1.01 -5.43 22.94
N TRP A 88 -1.21 -5.08 21.67
CA TRP A 88 -0.60 -5.81 20.56
C TRP A 88 0.89 -5.56 20.39
N GLU A 89 1.50 -6.56 19.77
CA GLU A 89 2.81 -6.48 19.14
C GLU A 89 2.61 -6.69 17.65
N TYR A 90 3.27 -5.89 16.81
CA TYR A 90 3.18 -6.01 15.36
C TYR A 90 4.52 -5.78 14.67
N ALA A 91 4.65 -6.38 13.48
CA ALA A 91 5.67 -6.06 12.51
C ALA A 91 5.05 -5.27 11.36
N TRP A 92 5.84 -4.41 10.69
CA TRP A 92 5.35 -3.66 9.54
C TRP A 92 6.37 -3.52 8.43
N ALA A 93 5.86 -3.30 7.21
CA ALA A 93 6.61 -2.81 6.08
C ALA A 93 5.82 -1.69 5.40
N GLY A 94 6.39 -0.49 5.36
CA GLY A 94 5.90 0.64 4.57
C GLY A 94 6.60 0.65 3.22
N PHE A 95 5.87 0.91 2.15
CA PHE A 95 6.40 0.87 0.80
C PHE A 95 5.65 1.81 -0.15
N MET A 96 6.32 2.17 -1.23
CA MET A 96 5.79 3.01 -2.30
C MET A 96 6.37 2.58 -3.65
N GLY A 97 5.85 3.12 -4.72
CA GLY A 97 6.31 2.88 -6.08
C GLY A 97 5.16 2.87 -7.07
N THR A 98 5.48 2.95 -8.37
CA THR A 98 4.46 3.00 -9.42
C THR A 98 3.61 1.74 -9.46
N ASP A 99 4.16 0.59 -9.12
CA ASP A 99 3.48 -0.70 -9.19
C ASP A 99 2.67 -1.03 -7.91
N ALA A 100 2.89 -0.27 -6.81
CA ALA A 100 2.32 -0.59 -5.50
C ALA A 100 0.79 -0.70 -5.51
N ALA A 101 0.11 0.25 -6.16
CA ALA A 101 -1.36 0.25 -6.25
C ALA A 101 -1.89 -0.97 -7.02
N SER A 102 -1.27 -1.30 -8.15
CA SER A 102 -1.65 -2.45 -8.97
C SER A 102 -1.42 -3.77 -8.21
N ILE A 103 -0.30 -3.90 -7.52
CA ILE A 103 0.00 -5.10 -6.73
C ILE A 103 -1.02 -5.26 -5.60
N ILE A 104 -1.28 -4.20 -4.81
CA ILE A 104 -2.21 -4.27 -3.66
C ILE A 104 -3.63 -4.66 -4.08
N ARG A 105 -4.12 -4.21 -5.24
CA ARG A 105 -5.43 -4.64 -5.75
C ARG A 105 -5.55 -6.16 -5.94
N ASN A 106 -4.44 -6.86 -6.08
CA ASN A 106 -4.42 -8.31 -6.27
C ASN A 106 -4.11 -9.11 -4.98
N THR A 107 -4.11 -8.46 -3.80
CA THR A 107 -3.73 -9.09 -2.52
C THR A 107 -4.89 -9.39 -1.56
N GLY A 108 -6.14 -9.13 -1.96
CA GLY A 108 -7.31 -9.31 -1.09
C GLY A 108 -7.55 -8.18 -0.07
N PHE A 109 -6.65 -7.21 0.06
CA PHE A 109 -6.94 -5.99 0.82
C PHE A 109 -7.91 -5.10 0.03
N LEU A 110 -9.00 -4.68 0.68
CA LEU A 110 -10.01 -3.79 0.11
C LEU A 110 -10.03 -2.47 0.87
N LYS A 111 -10.28 -1.34 0.20
CA LYS A 111 -10.38 -0.03 0.88
C LYS A 111 -11.49 -0.03 1.94
N GLU A 112 -12.60 -0.73 1.69
CA GLU A 112 -13.74 -0.87 2.60
C GLU A 112 -13.48 -1.85 3.74
N ARG A 113 -12.54 -2.78 3.56
CA ARG A 113 -12.06 -3.78 4.52
C ARG A 113 -10.54 -3.87 4.43
N PRO A 114 -9.81 -2.90 4.97
CA PRO A 114 -8.36 -2.79 4.80
C PRO A 114 -7.59 -3.72 5.76
N PHE A 115 -8.05 -4.95 5.89
CA PHE A 115 -7.42 -6.00 6.69
C PHE A 115 -7.79 -7.40 6.19
N LEU A 116 -6.91 -8.34 6.46
CA LEU A 116 -7.12 -9.78 6.28
C LEU A 116 -7.15 -10.44 7.65
N LYS A 117 -8.12 -11.32 7.86
CA LYS A 117 -8.22 -12.10 9.10
C LYS A 117 -7.20 -13.25 9.10
N ARG A 118 -6.80 -13.67 10.30
CA ARG A 118 -5.98 -14.86 10.50
C ARG A 118 -6.58 -16.06 9.76
N GLY A 119 -5.70 -16.83 9.12
CA GLY A 119 -6.09 -17.99 8.32
C GLY A 119 -6.36 -17.71 6.83
N ASN A 120 -6.53 -16.44 6.42
CA ASN A 120 -6.56 -16.08 5.00
C ASN A 120 -5.21 -16.33 4.30
N VAL A 121 -4.13 -16.04 5.02
CA VAL A 121 -2.76 -16.28 4.59
C VAL A 121 -2.01 -16.96 5.75
N PRO A 122 -1.12 -17.94 5.51
CA PRO A 122 -0.34 -18.57 6.57
C PRO A 122 0.51 -17.56 7.34
N ASP A 123 0.36 -17.56 8.67
CA ASP A 123 1.00 -16.61 9.58
C ASP A 123 2.54 -16.63 9.48
N ASP A 124 3.12 -17.82 9.36
CA ASP A 124 4.56 -18.02 9.24
C ASP A 124 5.13 -17.41 7.96
N GLN A 125 4.40 -17.45 6.85
CA GLN A 125 4.85 -16.85 5.59
C GLN A 125 4.87 -15.31 5.68
N ILE A 126 3.87 -14.71 6.34
CA ILE A 126 3.83 -13.26 6.54
C ILE A 126 4.96 -12.82 7.47
N ARG A 127 5.14 -13.52 8.61
CA ARG A 127 6.21 -13.23 9.58
C ARG A 127 7.57 -13.33 8.93
N ASN A 128 7.84 -14.44 8.24
CA ASN A 128 9.12 -14.66 7.55
C ASN A 128 9.38 -13.59 6.48
N GLY A 129 8.37 -13.19 5.70
CA GLY A 129 8.51 -12.13 4.71
C GLY A 129 8.85 -10.77 5.31
N LEU A 130 8.16 -10.38 6.40
CA LEU A 130 8.47 -9.13 7.12
C LEU A 130 9.84 -9.17 7.78
N GLU A 131 10.24 -10.32 8.34
CA GLU A 131 11.57 -10.52 8.92
C GLU A 131 12.66 -10.42 7.86
N GLN A 132 12.49 -11.01 6.68
CA GLN A 132 13.42 -10.90 5.57
C GLN A 132 13.61 -9.44 5.13
N ILE A 133 12.51 -8.67 5.00
CA ILE A 133 12.59 -7.24 4.70
C ILE A 133 13.40 -6.50 5.77
N TYR A 134 13.12 -6.76 7.05
CA TYR A 134 13.80 -6.09 8.15
C TYR A 134 15.28 -6.46 8.24
N ASN A 135 15.63 -7.71 8.01
CA ASN A 135 17.02 -8.19 8.08
C ASN A 135 17.87 -7.73 6.90
N ALA A 136 17.25 -7.44 5.76
CA ALA A 136 17.92 -6.88 4.58
C ALA A 136 18.18 -5.35 4.69
N LYS A 137 17.78 -4.69 5.80
CA LYS A 137 17.93 -3.24 5.96
C LYS A 137 19.38 -2.78 5.93
N GLY A 138 19.63 -1.66 5.26
CA GLY A 138 20.91 -0.98 5.16
C GLY A 138 20.83 0.24 4.24
N ASN A 139 21.89 1.02 4.17
CA ASN A 139 21.92 2.31 3.49
C ASN A 139 22.52 2.24 2.07
N GLY A 140 22.92 1.06 1.62
CA GLY A 140 23.51 0.86 0.31
C GLY A 140 22.46 0.45 -0.75
N TYR A 141 22.91 0.45 -2.00
CA TYR A 141 22.05 0.06 -3.13
C TYR A 141 21.73 -1.45 -3.10
N GLU A 142 22.69 -2.29 -2.61
CA GLU A 142 22.48 -3.72 -2.45
C GLU A 142 21.34 -4.01 -1.48
N GLU A 143 21.34 -3.36 -0.32
CA GLU A 143 20.30 -3.52 0.69
C GLU A 143 18.94 -3.00 0.19
N ALA A 144 18.91 -1.90 -0.54
CA ALA A 144 17.68 -1.40 -1.16
C ALA A 144 17.09 -2.42 -2.15
N VAL A 145 17.92 -3.08 -2.96
CA VAL A 145 17.52 -4.16 -3.87
C VAL A 145 17.05 -5.39 -3.10
N ALA A 146 17.77 -5.81 -2.07
CA ALA A 146 17.43 -6.97 -1.25
C ALA A 146 16.10 -6.77 -0.51
N MET A 147 15.89 -5.60 0.12
CA MET A 147 14.62 -5.24 0.77
C MET A 147 13.45 -5.25 -0.23
N THR A 148 13.65 -4.69 -1.42
CA THR A 148 12.61 -4.65 -2.46
C THR A 148 12.28 -6.05 -2.98
N GLY A 149 13.28 -6.90 -3.18
CA GLY A 149 13.07 -8.31 -3.56
C GLY A 149 12.28 -9.09 -2.51
N ALA A 150 12.60 -8.92 -1.22
CA ALA A 150 11.85 -9.50 -0.11
C ALA A 150 10.40 -8.97 -0.04
N LEU A 151 10.19 -7.68 -0.33
CA LEU A 151 8.86 -7.08 -0.39
C LEU A 151 8.02 -7.68 -1.55
N TYR A 152 8.57 -7.83 -2.76
CA TYR A 152 7.88 -8.50 -3.86
C TYR A 152 7.49 -9.94 -3.47
N SER A 153 8.40 -10.67 -2.82
CA SER A 153 8.12 -12.03 -2.35
C SER A 153 6.97 -12.06 -1.34
N LEU A 154 6.96 -11.15 -0.36
CA LEU A 154 5.86 -11.06 0.61
C LEU A 154 4.52 -10.71 -0.07
N LEU A 155 4.51 -9.75 -0.99
CA LEU A 155 3.30 -9.35 -1.70
C LEU A 155 2.76 -10.48 -2.59
N SER A 156 3.65 -11.28 -3.20
CA SER A 156 3.25 -12.46 -3.98
C SER A 156 2.57 -13.53 -3.12
N VAL A 157 2.94 -13.67 -1.85
CA VAL A 157 2.25 -14.56 -0.90
C VAL A 157 0.80 -14.12 -0.71
N PHE A 158 0.54 -12.84 -0.47
CA PHE A 158 -0.84 -12.33 -0.35
C PHE A 158 -1.65 -12.56 -1.64
N MET A 159 -1.05 -12.36 -2.81
CA MET A 159 -1.70 -12.62 -4.10
C MET A 159 -2.04 -14.09 -4.27
N HIS A 160 -1.10 -15.00 -3.96
CA HIS A 160 -1.30 -16.44 -4.09
C HIS A 160 -2.51 -16.95 -3.29
N TYR A 161 -2.67 -16.49 -2.04
CA TYR A 161 -3.78 -16.91 -1.19
C TYR A 161 -5.08 -16.15 -1.47
N HIS A 162 -5.04 -15.11 -2.27
CA HIS A 162 -6.25 -14.40 -2.74
C HIS A 162 -6.85 -15.04 -4.00
N GLU A 163 -6.05 -15.68 -4.85
CA GLU A 163 -6.51 -16.34 -6.10
C GLU A 163 -7.54 -17.46 -5.88
N GLY A 164 -7.77 -17.92 -4.65
CA GLY A 164 -8.76 -18.95 -4.31
C GLY A 164 -10.21 -18.45 -4.19
N GLU A 165 -10.46 -17.18 -4.14
CA GLU A 165 -11.80 -16.61 -4.29
C GLU A 165 -11.99 -16.23 -5.76
N ASP A 166 -12.67 -17.12 -6.52
CA ASP A 166 -13.13 -16.88 -7.90
C ASP A 166 -14.02 -15.63 -7.93
N GLN A 167 -13.41 -14.46 -7.88
CA GLN A 167 -14.05 -13.28 -8.38
C GLN A 167 -13.89 -13.34 -9.90
N GLU A 168 -15.03 -13.54 -10.61
CA GLU A 168 -15.15 -13.04 -11.99
C GLU A 168 -14.49 -11.67 -12.01
N ARG A 169 -13.28 -11.58 -12.61
CA ARG A 169 -12.57 -10.30 -12.74
C ARG A 169 -13.55 -9.34 -13.37
N ASP A 170 -14.10 -8.44 -12.57
CA ASP A 170 -15.12 -7.51 -13.07
C ASP A 170 -14.48 -6.80 -14.27
N ALA A 171 -15.10 -6.97 -15.44
CA ALA A 171 -14.60 -6.39 -16.69
C ALA A 171 -14.35 -4.88 -16.54
N LYS A 172 -15.08 -4.22 -15.64
CA LYS A 172 -14.90 -2.80 -15.33
C LYS A 172 -13.58 -2.52 -14.58
N LEU A 173 -13.15 -3.43 -13.69
CA LEU A 173 -11.86 -3.32 -13.03
C LEU A 173 -10.71 -3.44 -14.04
N LEU A 174 -10.84 -4.38 -14.99
CA LEU A 174 -9.86 -4.53 -16.07
C LEU A 174 -9.74 -3.28 -16.94
N TYR A 175 -10.86 -2.56 -17.16
CA TYR A 175 -10.83 -1.28 -17.88
C TYR A 175 -10.09 -0.19 -17.10
N VAL A 176 -10.25 -0.14 -15.79
CA VAL A 176 -9.53 0.81 -14.92
C VAL A 176 -8.05 0.50 -14.93
N GLU A 177 -7.64 -0.75 -14.76
CA GLU A 177 -6.23 -1.18 -14.80
C GLU A 177 -5.54 -0.82 -16.13
N LYS A 178 -6.21 -1.07 -17.26
CA LYS A 178 -5.71 -0.66 -18.58
C LYS A 178 -5.56 0.86 -18.71
N ALA A 179 -6.54 1.61 -18.18
CA ALA A 179 -6.50 3.05 -18.23
C ALA A 179 -5.38 3.63 -17.34
N GLU A 180 -5.18 3.08 -16.14
CA GLU A 180 -4.06 3.45 -15.26
C GLU A 180 -2.72 3.22 -15.96
N ASN A 181 -2.51 2.04 -16.52
CA ASN A 181 -1.27 1.71 -17.23
C ASN A 181 -1.02 2.65 -18.43
N TYR A 182 -2.07 3.01 -19.18
CA TYR A 182 -1.98 4.01 -20.25
C TYR A 182 -1.59 5.38 -19.72
N ILE A 183 -2.19 5.84 -18.63
CA ILE A 183 -1.86 7.11 -17.98
C ILE A 183 -0.41 7.11 -17.52
N GLU A 184 0.03 6.07 -16.81
CA GLU A 184 1.38 5.94 -16.28
C GLU A 184 2.45 5.94 -17.36
N THR A 185 2.15 5.37 -18.53
CA THR A 185 3.07 5.34 -19.67
C THR A 185 3.09 6.65 -20.44
N ASN A 186 1.97 7.38 -20.47
CA ASN A 186 1.77 8.52 -21.39
C ASN A 186 1.55 9.87 -20.68
N TYR A 187 1.66 9.95 -19.36
CA TYR A 187 1.32 11.17 -18.57
C TYR A 187 2.07 12.43 -19.02
N SER A 188 3.26 12.29 -19.56
CA SER A 188 4.11 13.40 -20.04
C SER A 188 3.65 14.00 -21.38
N TYR A 189 2.78 13.29 -22.11
CA TYR A 189 2.18 13.77 -23.36
C TYR A 189 0.83 14.46 -23.10
N PRO A 190 0.28 15.22 -24.06
CA PRO A 190 -1.02 15.88 -23.92
C PRO A 190 -2.18 14.87 -24.04
N VAL A 191 -2.23 13.90 -23.13
CA VAL A 191 -3.28 12.86 -23.05
C VAL A 191 -4.59 13.47 -22.58
N THR A 192 -5.68 13.12 -23.27
CA THR A 192 -7.05 13.45 -22.93
C THR A 192 -7.81 12.22 -22.37
N VAL A 193 -8.94 12.45 -21.71
CA VAL A 193 -9.84 11.34 -21.25
C VAL A 193 -10.40 10.54 -22.43
N GLU A 194 -10.51 11.16 -23.61
CA GLU A 194 -10.90 10.53 -24.87
C GLU A 194 -9.85 9.49 -25.30
N ASP A 195 -8.58 9.89 -25.32
CA ASP A 195 -7.46 9.00 -25.70
C ASP A 195 -7.40 7.77 -24.77
N ILE A 196 -7.65 7.98 -23.48
CA ILE A 196 -7.68 6.88 -22.48
C ILE A 196 -8.85 5.94 -22.77
N ALA A 197 -10.05 6.48 -23.04
CA ALA A 197 -11.25 5.69 -23.30
C ALA A 197 -11.11 4.87 -24.60
N ASP A 198 -10.56 5.49 -25.65
CA ASP A 198 -10.29 4.85 -26.94
C ASP A 198 -9.27 3.73 -26.82
N TYR A 199 -8.17 3.95 -26.06
CA TYR A 199 -7.17 2.91 -25.79
C TYR A 199 -7.75 1.69 -25.05
N VAL A 200 -8.61 1.95 -24.06
CA VAL A 200 -9.27 0.89 -23.29
C VAL A 200 -10.37 0.19 -24.09
N GLY A 201 -10.91 0.83 -25.14
CA GLY A 201 -11.98 0.31 -26.00
C GLY A 201 -13.38 0.48 -25.42
N ILE A 202 -13.62 1.53 -24.62
CA ILE A 202 -14.92 1.82 -23.99
C ILE A 202 -15.30 3.30 -24.14
N SER A 203 -16.58 3.62 -23.94
CA SER A 203 -17.00 5.02 -23.96
C SER A 203 -16.47 5.80 -22.74
N ARG A 204 -16.29 7.13 -22.90
CA ARG A 204 -15.92 8.04 -21.80
C ARG A 204 -16.84 7.90 -20.57
N SER A 205 -18.15 7.76 -20.81
CA SER A 205 -19.12 7.60 -19.72
C SER A 205 -18.94 6.28 -18.98
N HIS A 206 -18.53 5.21 -19.67
CA HIS A 206 -18.23 3.93 -19.06
C HIS A 206 -16.93 4.01 -18.27
N LEU A 207 -15.88 4.59 -18.84
CA LEU A 207 -14.62 4.83 -18.17
C LEU A 207 -14.80 5.65 -16.88
N PHE A 208 -15.57 6.75 -16.96
CA PHE A 208 -15.90 7.58 -15.80
C PHE A 208 -16.57 6.77 -14.68
N ARG A 209 -17.61 5.99 -15.02
CA ARG A 209 -18.30 5.15 -14.02
C ARG A 209 -17.40 4.09 -13.41
N SER A 210 -16.52 3.49 -14.21
CA SER A 210 -15.55 2.51 -13.72
C SER A 210 -14.56 3.16 -12.74
N PHE A 211 -14.01 4.32 -13.08
CA PHE A 211 -13.14 5.07 -12.18
C PHE A 211 -13.84 5.49 -10.89
N GLN A 212 -15.08 5.99 -10.98
CA GLN A 212 -15.86 6.32 -9.78
C GLN A 212 -16.06 5.10 -8.87
N THR A 213 -16.34 3.94 -9.45
CA THR A 213 -16.59 2.71 -8.69
C THR A 213 -15.34 2.20 -7.99
N TYR A 214 -14.18 2.16 -8.69
CA TYR A 214 -12.97 1.50 -8.18
C TYR A 214 -11.93 2.45 -7.61
N MET A 215 -11.90 3.71 -8.07
CA MET A 215 -10.88 4.69 -7.69
C MET A 215 -11.44 5.86 -6.87
N ASN A 216 -12.78 5.96 -6.79
CA ASN A 216 -13.50 7.08 -6.15
C ASN A 216 -13.06 8.47 -6.68
N CYS A 217 -12.60 8.53 -7.93
CA CYS A 217 -12.22 9.76 -8.61
C CYS A 217 -12.56 9.65 -10.10
N SER A 218 -12.49 10.75 -10.85
CA SER A 218 -12.64 10.72 -12.30
C SER A 218 -11.28 10.36 -12.98
N PRO A 219 -11.28 9.86 -14.22
CA PRO A 219 -10.05 9.65 -14.99
C PRO A 219 -9.19 10.90 -15.12
N LYS A 220 -9.82 12.08 -15.22
CA LYS A 220 -9.14 13.37 -15.30
C LYS A 220 -8.46 13.74 -13.98
N GLU A 221 -9.13 13.55 -12.87
CA GLU A 221 -8.56 13.78 -11.53
C GLU A 221 -7.38 12.85 -11.31
N TYR A 222 -7.51 11.57 -11.64
CA TYR A 222 -6.44 10.60 -11.53
C TYR A 222 -5.21 11.00 -12.36
N LEU A 223 -5.38 11.35 -13.64
CA LEU A 223 -4.30 11.84 -14.51
C LEU A 223 -3.62 13.09 -13.93
N THR A 224 -4.41 14.03 -13.40
CA THR A 224 -3.89 15.26 -12.82
C THR A 224 -3.07 14.98 -11.56
N GLU A 225 -3.59 14.15 -10.68
CA GLU A 225 -2.90 13.75 -9.45
C GLU A 225 -1.60 13.00 -9.77
N TYR A 226 -1.64 12.07 -10.71
CA TYR A 226 -0.45 11.35 -11.17
C TYR A 226 0.62 12.28 -11.70
N ARG A 227 0.26 13.26 -12.54
CA ARG A 227 1.18 14.30 -13.05
C ARG A 227 1.80 15.13 -11.93
N ILE A 228 1.01 15.52 -10.94
CA ILE A 228 1.51 16.27 -9.77
C ILE A 228 2.49 15.41 -8.97
N GLN A 229 2.19 14.16 -8.74
CA GLN A 229 3.09 13.24 -8.03
C GLN A 229 4.42 13.08 -8.77
N GLN A 230 4.38 12.90 -10.10
CA GLN A 230 5.61 12.81 -10.92
C GLN A 230 6.40 14.12 -10.92
N ALA A 231 5.73 15.27 -10.99
CA ALA A 231 6.40 16.58 -10.91
C ALA A 231 7.07 16.77 -9.54
N CYS A 232 6.38 16.44 -8.44
CA CYS A 232 6.97 16.49 -7.09
C CYS A 232 8.18 15.57 -6.96
N ARG A 233 8.15 14.38 -7.58
CA ARG A 233 9.28 13.46 -7.61
C ARG A 233 10.46 14.06 -8.36
N LEU A 234 10.24 14.55 -9.57
CA LEU A 234 11.29 15.19 -10.37
C LEU A 234 11.96 16.36 -9.65
N LEU A 235 11.18 17.21 -8.99
CA LEU A 235 11.69 18.34 -8.19
C LEU A 235 12.54 17.88 -7.00
N LYS A 236 12.22 16.74 -6.39
CA LYS A 236 12.99 16.18 -5.25
C LYS A 236 14.25 15.45 -5.68
N GLU A 237 14.20 14.75 -6.81
CA GLU A 237 15.27 13.86 -7.28
C GLU A 237 16.23 14.54 -8.25
N THR A 238 15.85 15.69 -8.81
CA THR A 238 16.66 16.43 -9.78
C THR A 238 16.82 17.89 -9.36
N GLY A 239 17.78 18.58 -9.95
CA GLY A 239 17.94 20.03 -9.77
C GLY A 239 17.04 20.89 -10.66
N LEU A 240 15.97 20.32 -11.24
CA LEU A 240 15.06 21.03 -12.13
C LEU A 240 14.22 22.06 -11.36
N SER A 241 13.93 23.18 -11.99
CA SER A 241 12.99 24.19 -11.48
C SER A 241 11.56 23.87 -11.90
N VAL A 242 10.57 24.50 -11.23
CA VAL A 242 9.13 24.33 -11.57
C VAL A 242 8.83 24.76 -13.03
N SER A 243 9.68 25.59 -13.63
CA SER A 243 9.53 26.09 -15.00
C SER A 243 10.35 25.29 -16.04
N ALA A 244 11.02 24.24 -15.63
CA ALA A 244 11.74 23.32 -16.51
C ALA A 244 10.81 22.20 -16.93
#